data_83817f25f3944c2b4f2604d22200fb08
#
_entry.id   83817f25f3944c2b4f2604d22200fb08
#
_cell.length_a   1.000
_cell.length_b   1.000
_cell.length_c   1.000
_cell.angle_alpha   90.00
_cell.angle_beta   90.00
_cell.angle_gamma   90.00
#
_symmetry.space_group_name_H-M   'P 1'
#
loop_
_entity.id
_entity.type
_entity.pdbx_description
1 polymer ?
#
loop_
_entity_poly.entity_id
_entity_poly.type
_entity_poly.pdbx_seq_one_letter_code
_entity_poly.pdbx_strand_id
1 'polypeptide(L)'
;AFLGFGNLFYHLFFDTSIDLAAITFSKKRVDVVERPDESDEINLIPMEEAIMINDKENLRNLLLTVLRGDVKKSINAVTKALNSSDSEASHYAASAIMDIMNEFQKTLQKFYAQMDADPDDTEVMVLYINYLCEMLGAGFLSELEEKTYIYSLQKVCERLFHADQTQLKPMHYTALISLLTKINDLQSSELWIQRFTTNYPDHIEMYRCALHHYFSVKDKIHFFEYMNRLKHSNIPIDNDMLELIRTFS
;
A
#
# COMPACT_ATOMS: atom_id res chain seq x y z
N ALA A 1 6.03 -27.68 -8.15
CA ALA A 1 5.26 -27.65 -6.90
C ALA A 1 4.87 -26.22 -6.45
N PHE A 2 5.33 -25.16 -7.16
CA PHE A 2 5.06 -23.75 -6.78
C PHE A 2 3.77 -23.15 -7.42
N LEU A 3 3.14 -23.82 -8.36
CA LEU A 3 1.92 -23.35 -9.04
C LEU A 3 0.62 -23.52 -8.23
N GLY A 4 0.68 -24.23 -7.08
CA GLY A 4 -0.51 -24.48 -6.26
C GLY A 4 -0.88 -23.33 -5.30
N PHE A 5 0.08 -22.52 -4.87
CA PHE A 5 -0.15 -21.48 -3.86
C PHE A 5 -0.92 -20.27 -4.38
N GLY A 6 -0.64 -19.82 -5.61
CA GLY A 6 -1.36 -18.68 -6.22
C GLY A 6 -2.84 -18.98 -6.47
N ASN A 7 -3.16 -20.24 -6.85
CA ASN A 7 -4.54 -20.65 -7.09
C ASN A 7 -5.32 -20.84 -5.77
N LEU A 8 -4.64 -21.31 -4.72
CA LEU A 8 -5.20 -21.43 -3.38
C LEU A 8 -5.51 -20.04 -2.78
N PHE A 9 -4.63 -19.06 -3.02
CA PHE A 9 -4.80 -17.69 -2.55
C PHE A 9 -5.95 -16.96 -3.27
N TYR A 10 -6.09 -17.18 -4.59
CA TYR A 10 -7.21 -16.65 -5.37
C TYR A 10 -8.56 -17.20 -4.91
N HIS A 11 -8.65 -18.52 -4.65
CA HIS A 11 -9.88 -19.15 -4.13
C HIS A 11 -10.19 -18.78 -2.68
N LEU A 12 -9.17 -18.53 -1.84
CA LEU A 12 -9.36 -18.11 -0.45
C LEU A 12 -9.95 -16.69 -0.32
N PHE A 13 -9.69 -15.82 -1.31
CA PHE A 13 -10.15 -14.43 -1.30
C PHE A 13 -11.43 -14.17 -2.08
N PHE A 14 -11.82 -15.09 -2.98
CA PHE A 14 -12.97 -14.88 -3.88
C PHE A 14 -14.07 -15.94 -3.77
N ASP A 15 -13.84 -17.01 -3.00
CA ASP A 15 -14.83 -18.08 -2.79
C ASP A 15 -15.16 -18.18 -1.30
N THR A 16 -16.36 -17.74 -0.92
CA THR A 16 -16.84 -17.61 0.46
C THR A 16 -17.25 -18.94 1.11
N SER A 17 -16.71 -20.08 0.68
CA SER A 17 -17.14 -21.40 1.15
C SER A 17 -16.01 -22.33 1.61
N ILE A 18 -14.92 -21.82 2.17
CA ILE A 18 -13.88 -22.70 2.74
C ILE A 18 -13.94 -22.68 4.27
N ASP A 19 -14.27 -23.83 4.82
CA ASP A 19 -14.30 -24.11 6.25
C ASP A 19 -12.88 -24.06 6.86
N LEU A 20 -12.59 -23.02 7.63
CA LEU A 20 -11.29 -22.74 8.25
C LEU A 20 -10.90 -23.70 9.39
N ALA A 21 -11.73 -24.70 9.70
CA ALA A 21 -11.49 -25.63 10.79
C ALA A 21 -10.47 -26.76 10.50
N ALA A 22 -10.00 -26.89 9.23
CA ALA A 22 -9.17 -28.02 8.80
C ALA A 22 -7.65 -27.79 8.85
N ILE A 23 -7.16 -26.61 9.21
CA ILE A 23 -5.71 -26.34 9.24
C ILE A 23 -5.24 -26.10 10.69
N THR A 24 -5.13 -27.20 11.45
CA THR A 24 -4.45 -27.16 12.76
C THR A 24 -2.98 -27.51 12.59
N PHE A 25 -2.10 -26.50 12.68
CA PHE A 25 -0.67 -26.73 12.86
C PHE A 25 -0.37 -27.02 14.34
N SER A 26 0.27 -28.16 14.58
CA SER A 26 0.72 -28.60 15.91
C SER A 26 1.74 -27.61 16.47
N LYS A 27 1.38 -26.92 17.54
CA LYS A 27 2.21 -25.98 18.28
C LYS A 27 3.06 -26.77 19.31
N LYS A 28 4.34 -26.99 19.03
CA LYS A 28 5.30 -27.43 20.06
C LYS A 28 5.73 -26.21 20.87
N ARG A 29 5.33 -26.17 22.16
CA ARG A 29 5.80 -25.16 23.12
C ARG A 29 7.27 -25.39 23.44
N VAL A 30 8.05 -24.32 23.35
CA VAL A 30 9.31 -24.17 24.09
C VAL A 30 9.08 -23.04 25.08
N ASP A 31 9.02 -23.37 26.36
CA ASP A 31 8.91 -22.40 27.45
C ASP A 31 10.29 -21.77 27.68
N VAL A 32 10.45 -20.51 27.26
CA VAL A 32 11.49 -19.63 27.82
C VAL A 32 10.77 -18.42 28.41
N VAL A 33 10.74 -18.37 29.75
CA VAL A 33 10.18 -17.25 30.50
C VAL A 33 11.24 -16.16 30.61
N GLU A 34 11.23 -15.18 29.75
CA GLU A 34 11.77 -13.84 30.04
C GLU A 34 10.59 -12.88 30.19
N ARG A 35 10.61 -12.11 31.31
CA ARG A 35 9.56 -11.14 31.63
C ARG A 35 9.72 -9.96 30.67
N PRO A 36 8.70 -9.63 29.84
CA PRO A 36 8.71 -8.40 29.03
C PRO A 36 8.56 -7.17 29.94
N ASP A 37 9.15 -6.07 29.51
CA ASP A 37 9.05 -4.77 30.16
C ASP A 37 7.60 -4.26 30.02
N GLU A 38 6.91 -4.04 31.13
CA GLU A 38 5.48 -3.69 31.19
C GLU A 38 5.14 -2.34 30.54
N SER A 39 6.13 -1.55 30.12
CA SER A 39 5.91 -0.23 29.53
C SER A 39 5.55 -0.25 28.03
N ASP A 40 5.90 -1.32 27.30
CA ASP A 40 5.61 -1.45 25.87
C ASP A 40 4.30 -2.22 25.55
N GLU A 41 3.76 -2.94 26.53
CA GLU A 41 2.51 -3.70 26.34
C GLU A 41 1.23 -2.84 26.37
N ILE A 42 1.29 -1.59 26.84
CA ILE A 42 0.10 -0.75 27.04
C ILE A 42 -0.44 -0.18 25.71
N ASN A 43 0.32 -0.25 24.61
CA ASN A 43 -0.09 0.30 23.31
C ASN A 43 -0.45 -0.74 22.23
N LEU A 44 -0.37 -2.01 22.52
CA LEU A 44 -0.89 -3.08 21.67
C LEU A 44 -2.29 -3.45 22.19
N ILE A 45 -3.31 -2.81 21.63
CA ILE A 45 -4.69 -3.29 21.79
C ILE A 45 -4.70 -4.73 21.33
N PRO A 46 -5.11 -5.72 22.17
CA PRO A 46 -5.18 -7.10 21.76
C PRO A 46 -6.04 -7.20 20.50
N MET A 47 -5.43 -7.66 19.43
CA MET A 47 -6.03 -7.64 18.08
C MET A 47 -7.25 -8.54 17.96
N GLU A 48 -7.39 -9.49 18.90
CA GLU A 48 -8.56 -10.37 19.02
C GLU A 48 -9.82 -9.62 19.50
N GLU A 49 -9.68 -8.59 20.34
CA GLU A 49 -10.81 -7.76 20.78
C GLU A 49 -11.25 -6.76 19.69
N ALA A 50 -10.34 -6.30 18.85
CA ALA A 50 -10.66 -5.38 17.75
C ALA A 50 -11.49 -6.03 16.61
N ILE A 51 -11.50 -7.36 16.51
CA ILE A 51 -12.35 -8.11 15.56
C ILE A 51 -13.83 -8.08 15.97
N MET A 52 -14.12 -7.94 17.26
CA MET A 52 -15.49 -7.93 17.77
C MET A 52 -16.14 -6.54 17.83
N ILE A 53 -15.35 -5.48 17.67
CA ILE A 53 -15.84 -4.09 17.71
C ILE A 53 -15.74 -3.50 16.30
N ASN A 54 -16.89 -3.21 15.71
CA ASN A 54 -17.10 -2.55 14.42
C ASN A 54 -16.71 -1.06 14.55
N ASP A 55 -15.41 -0.77 14.84
CA ASP A 55 -14.99 0.55 15.28
C ASP A 55 -13.95 1.17 14.32
N LYS A 56 -14.43 2.16 13.55
CA LYS A 56 -13.57 3.00 12.68
C LYS A 56 -12.43 3.68 13.45
N GLU A 57 -12.62 3.96 14.73
CA GLU A 57 -11.60 4.60 15.57
C GLU A 57 -10.37 3.70 15.74
N ASN A 58 -10.56 2.38 15.89
CA ASN A 58 -9.46 1.42 15.96
C ASN A 58 -8.68 1.33 14.63
N LEU A 59 -9.37 1.39 13.48
CA LEU A 59 -8.70 1.46 12.18
C LEU A 59 -7.89 2.74 12.00
N ARG A 60 -8.42 3.90 12.45
CA ARG A 60 -7.69 5.16 12.46
C ARG A 60 -6.44 5.11 13.34
N ASN A 61 -6.54 4.57 14.55
CA ASN A 61 -5.42 4.44 15.48
C ASN A 61 -4.35 3.50 14.92
N LEU A 62 -4.75 2.40 14.30
CA LEU A 62 -3.85 1.48 13.61
C LEU A 62 -3.11 2.19 12.46
N LEU A 63 -3.84 2.92 11.60
CA LEU A 63 -3.24 3.71 10.53
C LEU A 63 -2.26 4.75 11.08
N LEU A 64 -2.61 5.47 12.13
CA LEU A 64 -1.72 6.45 12.75
C LEU A 64 -0.42 5.80 13.27
N THR A 65 -0.48 4.58 13.80
CA THR A 65 0.70 3.82 14.22
C THR A 65 1.60 3.49 13.02
N VAL A 66 1.03 3.04 11.92
CA VAL A 66 1.76 2.76 10.67
C VAL A 66 2.37 4.04 10.09
N LEU A 67 1.60 5.14 10.03
CA LEU A 67 2.04 6.43 9.47
C LEU A 67 3.13 7.12 10.31
N ARG A 68 3.23 6.85 11.62
CA ARG A 68 4.34 7.33 12.46
C ARG A 68 5.71 6.78 12.01
N GLY A 69 5.72 5.85 11.07
CA GLY A 69 6.94 5.37 10.43
C GLY A 69 7.72 4.33 11.23
N ASP A 70 7.25 3.94 12.40
CA ASP A 70 7.95 2.95 13.24
C ASP A 70 7.85 1.56 12.62
N VAL A 71 6.68 1.20 12.08
CA VAL A 71 6.47 -0.07 11.38
C VAL A 71 7.30 -0.15 10.11
N LYS A 72 7.31 0.92 9.27
CA LYS A 72 8.11 0.96 8.03
C LYS A 72 9.61 0.89 8.30
N LYS A 73 10.11 1.60 9.32
CA LYS A 73 11.52 1.50 9.74
C LYS A 73 11.87 0.09 10.21
N SER A 74 10.99 -0.53 11.00
CA SER A 74 11.15 -1.89 11.47
C SER A 74 11.16 -2.89 10.32
N ILE A 75 10.22 -2.78 9.36
CA ILE A 75 10.18 -3.61 8.16
C ILE A 75 11.48 -3.47 7.34
N ASN A 76 11.95 -2.24 7.11
CA ASN A 76 13.20 -2.02 6.36
C ASN A 76 14.42 -2.62 7.07
N ALA A 77 14.49 -2.52 8.41
CA ALA A 77 15.57 -3.13 9.18
C ALA A 77 15.53 -4.67 9.09
N VAL A 78 14.35 -5.26 9.23
CA VAL A 78 14.15 -6.71 9.12
C VAL A 78 14.46 -7.21 7.71
N THR A 79 14.04 -6.51 6.66
CA THR A 79 14.36 -6.86 5.26
C THR A 79 15.86 -6.82 4.99
N LYS A 80 16.58 -5.85 5.58
CA LYS A 80 18.05 -5.83 5.51
C LYS A 80 18.69 -7.00 6.24
N ALA A 81 18.18 -7.36 7.43
CA ALA A 81 18.69 -8.50 8.21
C ALA A 81 18.42 -9.84 7.52
N LEU A 82 17.35 -9.97 6.74
CA LEU A 82 17.05 -11.16 5.94
C LEU A 82 18.16 -11.47 4.93
N ASN A 83 18.81 -10.43 4.37
CA ASN A 83 19.91 -10.55 3.42
C ASN A 83 21.29 -10.58 4.10
N SER A 84 21.35 -10.74 5.42
CA SER A 84 22.60 -10.85 6.18
C SER A 84 23.34 -12.16 5.85
N SER A 85 24.66 -12.12 5.90
CA SER A 85 25.50 -13.32 5.86
C SER A 85 25.45 -14.13 7.16
N ASP A 86 24.92 -13.56 8.24
CA ASP A 86 24.68 -14.22 9.51
C ASP A 86 23.39 -15.05 9.44
N SER A 87 23.54 -16.37 9.53
CA SER A 87 22.44 -17.33 9.45
C SER A 87 21.42 -17.17 10.58
N GLU A 88 21.85 -16.77 11.76
CA GLU A 88 20.96 -16.58 12.91
C GLU A 88 20.12 -15.31 12.73
N ALA A 89 20.76 -14.20 12.37
CA ALA A 89 20.06 -12.95 12.05
C ALA A 89 19.06 -13.12 10.90
N SER A 90 19.43 -13.86 9.85
CA SER A 90 18.55 -14.15 8.72
C SER A 90 17.34 -15.00 9.14
N HIS A 91 17.53 -15.97 10.04
CA HIS A 91 16.43 -16.79 10.56
C HIS A 91 15.43 -15.99 11.40
N TYR A 92 15.90 -15.13 12.30
CA TYR A 92 15.03 -14.25 13.09
C TYR A 92 14.30 -13.24 12.18
N ALA A 93 14.98 -12.69 11.19
CA ALA A 93 14.37 -11.80 10.22
C ALA A 93 13.26 -12.48 9.41
N ALA A 94 13.46 -13.75 9.00
CA ALA A 94 12.43 -14.51 8.30
C ALA A 94 11.18 -14.72 9.16
N SER A 95 11.35 -15.03 10.44
CA SER A 95 10.24 -15.16 11.40
C SER A 95 9.48 -13.82 11.55
N ALA A 96 10.21 -12.72 11.71
CA ALA A 96 9.62 -11.39 11.84
C ALA A 96 8.85 -10.97 10.57
N ILE A 97 9.33 -11.30 9.36
CA ILE A 97 8.60 -11.05 8.11
C ILE A 97 7.29 -11.84 8.08
N MET A 98 7.28 -13.09 8.56
CA MET A 98 6.04 -13.88 8.64
C MET A 98 5.03 -13.23 9.59
N ASP A 99 5.47 -12.72 10.74
CA ASP A 99 4.60 -12.03 11.68
C ASP A 99 4.03 -10.74 11.09
N ILE A 100 4.88 -9.94 10.44
CA ILE A 100 4.46 -8.73 9.71
C ILE A 100 3.41 -9.07 8.64
N MET A 101 3.63 -10.14 7.87
CA MET A 101 2.70 -10.58 6.83
C MET A 101 1.35 -11.01 7.43
N ASN A 102 1.37 -11.76 8.55
CA ASN A 102 0.16 -12.18 9.24
C ASN A 102 -0.65 -10.97 9.72
N GLU A 103 0.01 -9.99 10.33
CA GLU A 103 -0.63 -8.76 10.81
C GLU A 103 -1.19 -7.93 9.65
N PHE A 104 -0.45 -7.82 8.56
CA PHE A 104 -0.90 -7.16 7.34
C PHE A 104 -2.19 -7.81 6.79
N GLN A 105 -2.20 -9.13 6.66
CA GLN A 105 -3.38 -9.87 6.17
C GLN A 105 -4.59 -9.73 7.10
N LYS A 106 -4.41 -9.85 8.42
CA LYS A 106 -5.49 -9.62 9.40
C LYS A 106 -6.07 -8.20 9.29
N THR A 107 -5.20 -7.21 9.12
CA THR A 107 -5.64 -5.82 8.96
C THR A 107 -6.46 -5.62 7.69
N LEU A 108 -6.03 -6.20 6.57
CA LEU A 108 -6.79 -6.15 5.32
C LEU A 108 -8.17 -6.83 5.46
N GLN A 109 -8.24 -7.97 6.16
CA GLN A 109 -9.52 -8.63 6.43
C GLN A 109 -10.49 -7.74 7.21
N LYS A 110 -9.99 -6.96 8.19
CA LYS A 110 -10.83 -5.98 8.91
C LYS A 110 -11.36 -4.89 7.99
N PHE A 111 -10.50 -4.34 7.12
CA PHE A 111 -10.93 -3.35 6.14
C PHE A 111 -12.01 -3.91 5.20
N TYR A 112 -11.82 -5.13 4.70
CA TYR A 112 -12.81 -5.78 3.83
C TYR A 112 -14.13 -6.00 4.56
N ALA A 113 -14.11 -6.50 5.79
CA ALA A 113 -15.31 -6.68 6.59
C ALA A 113 -16.08 -5.37 6.82
N GLN A 114 -15.36 -4.26 7.07
CA GLN A 114 -15.98 -2.93 7.20
C GLN A 114 -16.58 -2.44 5.88
N MET A 115 -15.86 -2.56 4.76
CA MET A 115 -16.33 -2.16 3.43
C MET A 115 -17.47 -3.04 2.91
N ASP A 116 -17.59 -4.29 3.39
CA ASP A 116 -18.72 -5.17 3.08
C ASP A 116 -19.95 -4.84 3.92
N ALA A 117 -19.75 -4.43 5.18
CA ALA A 117 -20.84 -4.01 6.07
C ALA A 117 -21.46 -2.66 5.64
N ASP A 118 -20.64 -1.73 5.17
CA ASP A 118 -21.08 -0.43 4.63
C ASP A 118 -20.30 -0.13 3.34
N PRO A 119 -20.85 -0.53 2.19
CA PRO A 119 -20.19 -0.34 0.89
C PRO A 119 -19.98 1.12 0.47
N ASP A 120 -20.72 2.05 1.04
CA ASP A 120 -20.66 3.48 0.71
C ASP A 120 -19.81 4.29 1.71
N ASP A 121 -19.19 3.64 2.70
CA ASP A 121 -18.32 4.27 3.67
C ASP A 121 -17.01 4.75 3.04
N THR A 122 -17.01 5.99 2.56
CA THR A 122 -15.85 6.63 1.95
C THR A 122 -14.68 6.80 2.91
N GLU A 123 -14.95 6.93 4.22
CA GLU A 123 -13.91 7.08 5.22
C GLU A 123 -13.09 5.80 5.36
N VAL A 124 -13.73 4.65 5.46
CA VAL A 124 -13.03 3.34 5.51
C VAL A 124 -12.24 3.11 4.23
N MET A 125 -12.76 3.51 3.05
CA MET A 125 -12.00 3.44 1.80
C MET A 125 -10.73 4.28 1.84
N VAL A 126 -10.80 5.53 2.34
CA VAL A 126 -9.61 6.40 2.49
C VAL A 126 -8.59 5.80 3.45
N LEU A 127 -9.04 5.26 4.60
CA LEU A 127 -8.16 4.59 5.56
C LEU A 127 -7.46 3.38 4.93
N TYR A 128 -8.19 2.56 4.17
CA TYR A 128 -7.63 1.42 3.43
C TYR A 128 -6.57 1.85 2.42
N ILE A 129 -6.88 2.88 1.59
CA ILE A 129 -5.96 3.40 0.57
C ILE A 129 -4.66 3.88 1.23
N ASN A 130 -4.75 4.69 2.30
CA ASN A 130 -3.59 5.17 3.02
C ASN A 130 -2.75 4.03 3.60
N TYR A 131 -3.40 3.07 4.27
CA TYR A 131 -2.74 1.91 4.86
C TYR A 131 -2.00 1.10 3.79
N LEU A 132 -2.68 0.78 2.69
CA LEU A 132 -2.10 -0.05 1.65
C LEU A 132 -0.97 0.65 0.88
N CYS A 133 -1.06 1.97 0.65
CA CYS A 133 0.03 2.75 0.06
C CYS A 133 1.31 2.69 0.91
N GLU A 134 1.18 2.79 2.25
CA GLU A 134 2.32 2.70 3.16
C GLU A 134 2.94 1.29 3.16
N MET A 135 2.10 0.26 3.20
CA MET A 135 2.57 -1.12 3.24
C MET A 135 3.23 -1.56 1.92
N LEU A 136 2.68 -1.16 0.76
CA LEU A 136 3.30 -1.40 -0.55
C LEU A 136 4.65 -0.70 -0.69
N GLY A 137 4.83 0.46 -0.06
CA GLY A 137 6.12 1.17 -0.02
C GLY A 137 7.18 0.56 0.91
N ALA A 138 6.83 -0.44 1.71
CA ALA A 138 7.75 -1.03 2.70
C ALA A 138 8.65 -2.16 2.15
N GLY A 139 8.30 -2.76 1.00
CA GLY A 139 9.18 -3.67 0.25
C GLY A 139 9.35 -5.07 0.85
N PHE A 140 8.38 -5.57 1.62
CA PHE A 140 8.41 -6.92 2.21
C PHE A 140 7.60 -7.95 1.42
N LEU A 141 6.80 -7.49 0.46
CA LEU A 141 5.95 -8.33 -0.38
C LEU A 141 6.74 -8.90 -1.55
N SER A 142 6.41 -10.12 -1.99
CA SER A 142 6.87 -10.65 -3.26
C SER A 142 6.26 -9.90 -4.43
N GLU A 143 6.88 -9.95 -5.62
CA GLU A 143 6.37 -9.27 -6.82
C GLU A 143 4.92 -9.66 -7.16
N LEU A 144 4.54 -10.91 -6.96
CA LEU A 144 3.19 -11.39 -7.23
C LEU A 144 2.17 -10.83 -6.22
N GLU A 145 2.54 -10.82 -4.95
CA GLU A 145 1.71 -10.26 -3.88
C GLU A 145 1.57 -8.75 -4.06
N GLU A 146 2.67 -8.04 -4.31
CA GLU A 146 2.67 -6.60 -4.57
C GLU A 146 1.71 -6.26 -5.72
N LYS A 147 1.81 -6.97 -6.85
CA LYS A 147 0.91 -6.79 -7.98
C LYS A 147 -0.56 -7.02 -7.61
N THR A 148 -0.85 -8.06 -6.83
CA THR A 148 -2.20 -8.36 -6.36
C THR A 148 -2.77 -7.24 -5.52
N TYR A 149 -1.98 -6.70 -4.58
CA TYR A 149 -2.42 -5.62 -3.72
C TYR A 149 -2.50 -4.27 -4.43
N ILE A 150 -1.67 -4.03 -5.46
CA ILE A 150 -1.79 -2.84 -6.32
C ILE A 150 -3.15 -2.84 -7.05
N TYR A 151 -3.59 -3.97 -7.60
CA TYR A 151 -4.92 -4.05 -8.20
C TYR A 151 -6.06 -3.93 -7.18
N SER A 152 -5.86 -4.42 -5.96
CA SER A 152 -6.82 -4.20 -4.88
C SER A 152 -6.92 -2.71 -4.50
N LEU A 153 -5.77 -2.02 -4.40
CA LEU A 153 -5.71 -0.57 -4.20
C LEU A 153 -6.45 0.17 -5.31
N GLN A 154 -6.17 -0.16 -6.57
CA GLN A 154 -6.83 0.44 -7.73
C GLN A 154 -8.35 0.28 -7.66
N LYS A 155 -8.84 -0.92 -7.32
CA LYS A 155 -10.27 -1.20 -7.21
C LYS A 155 -10.95 -0.34 -6.13
N VAL A 156 -10.31 -0.14 -4.98
CA VAL A 156 -10.87 0.71 -3.92
C VAL A 156 -10.79 2.20 -4.30
N CYS A 157 -9.68 2.64 -4.93
CA CYS A 157 -9.59 4.00 -5.48
C CYS A 157 -10.68 4.26 -6.54
N GLU A 158 -11.01 3.29 -7.39
CA GLU A 158 -12.08 3.39 -8.37
C GLU A 158 -13.44 3.55 -7.70
N ARG A 159 -13.75 2.75 -6.67
CA ARG A 159 -14.99 2.89 -5.88
C ARG A 159 -15.07 4.27 -5.24
N LEU A 160 -14.00 4.71 -4.59
CA LEU A 160 -13.94 6.04 -3.95
C LEU A 160 -14.09 7.17 -4.97
N PHE A 161 -13.48 7.04 -6.15
CA PHE A 161 -13.60 8.02 -7.23
C PHE A 161 -15.06 8.20 -7.68
N HIS A 162 -15.83 7.10 -7.75
CA HIS A 162 -17.24 7.15 -8.12
C HIS A 162 -18.15 7.58 -6.97
N ALA A 163 -17.81 7.26 -5.72
CA ALA A 163 -18.61 7.65 -4.55
C ALA A 163 -18.36 9.12 -4.18
N ASP A 164 -17.11 9.52 -4.01
CA ASP A 164 -16.69 10.89 -3.70
C ASP A 164 -15.24 11.13 -4.15
N GLN A 165 -15.06 11.63 -5.36
CA GLN A 165 -13.73 11.92 -5.92
C GLN A 165 -12.96 12.99 -5.11
N THR A 166 -13.62 13.82 -4.30
CA THR A 166 -12.96 14.88 -3.51
C THR A 166 -12.14 14.33 -2.35
N GLN A 167 -12.40 13.09 -1.94
CA GLN A 167 -11.64 12.37 -0.90
C GLN A 167 -10.28 11.86 -1.42
N LEU A 168 -10.14 11.64 -2.74
CA LEU A 168 -8.87 11.30 -3.35
C LEU A 168 -7.97 12.53 -3.40
N LYS A 169 -6.94 12.55 -2.57
CA LYS A 169 -5.94 13.63 -2.51
C LYS A 169 -4.82 13.42 -3.52
N PRO A 170 -4.04 14.46 -3.89
CA PRO A 170 -2.91 14.34 -4.83
C PRO A 170 -1.96 13.19 -4.51
N MET A 171 -1.69 12.93 -3.23
CA MET A 171 -0.83 11.83 -2.79
C MET A 171 -1.36 10.44 -3.19
N HIS A 172 -2.69 10.23 -3.20
CA HIS A 172 -3.30 8.96 -3.60
C HIS A 172 -3.12 8.72 -5.10
N TYR A 173 -3.33 9.76 -5.93
CA TYR A 173 -3.06 9.68 -7.37
C TYR A 173 -1.60 9.37 -7.66
N THR A 174 -0.67 10.10 -7.03
CA THR A 174 0.77 9.90 -7.22
C THR A 174 1.19 8.49 -6.84
N ALA A 175 0.74 7.99 -5.69
CA ALA A 175 1.06 6.64 -5.23
C ALA A 175 0.52 5.58 -6.21
N LEU A 176 -0.77 5.66 -6.57
CA LEU A 176 -1.40 4.68 -7.46
C LEU A 176 -0.77 4.68 -8.85
N ILE A 177 -0.55 5.85 -9.47
CA ILE A 177 0.07 5.96 -10.80
C ILE A 177 1.50 5.40 -10.78
N SER A 178 2.29 5.72 -9.75
CA SER A 178 3.65 5.18 -9.59
C SER A 178 3.65 3.66 -9.48
N LEU A 179 2.75 3.09 -8.69
CA LEU A 179 2.61 1.64 -8.50
C LEU A 179 2.15 0.94 -9.78
N LEU A 180 1.17 1.49 -10.50
CA LEU A 180 0.68 0.95 -11.77
C LEU A 180 1.78 1.01 -12.85
N THR A 181 2.54 2.10 -12.92
CA THR A 181 3.69 2.22 -13.82
C THR A 181 4.76 1.18 -13.48
N LYS A 182 5.05 0.95 -12.18
CA LYS A 182 6.00 -0.06 -11.71
C LYS A 182 5.65 -1.48 -12.17
N ILE A 183 4.38 -1.87 -12.14
CA ILE A 183 3.92 -3.18 -12.61
C ILE A 183 3.65 -3.23 -14.12
N ASN A 184 3.99 -2.15 -14.85
CA ASN A 184 3.80 -2.00 -16.29
C ASN A 184 2.33 -2.07 -16.76
N ASP A 185 1.38 -1.66 -15.89
CA ASP A 185 -0.01 -1.44 -16.28
C ASP A 185 -0.18 0.01 -16.77
N LEU A 186 0.29 0.23 -18.00
CA LEU A 186 0.36 1.56 -18.60
C LEU A 186 -1.02 2.14 -18.91
N GLN A 187 -1.98 1.28 -19.26
CA GLN A 187 -3.34 1.70 -19.58
C GLN A 187 -4.06 2.27 -18.36
N SER A 188 -3.99 1.56 -17.24
CA SER A 188 -4.57 2.04 -15.99
C SER A 188 -3.85 3.28 -15.48
N SER A 189 -2.52 3.32 -15.57
CA SER A 189 -1.71 4.47 -15.19
C SER A 189 -2.10 5.73 -15.97
N GLU A 190 -2.27 5.63 -17.30
CA GLU A 190 -2.71 6.71 -18.18
C GLU A 190 -4.09 7.25 -17.78
N LEU A 191 -5.05 6.36 -17.53
CA LEU A 191 -6.40 6.74 -17.08
C LEU A 191 -6.34 7.56 -15.78
N TRP A 192 -5.50 7.14 -14.82
CA TRP A 192 -5.36 7.83 -13.54
C TRP A 192 -4.63 9.18 -13.68
N ILE A 193 -3.70 9.32 -14.63
CA ILE A 193 -3.08 10.62 -14.98
C ILE A 193 -4.13 11.59 -15.51
N GLN A 194 -5.01 11.15 -16.41
CA GLN A 194 -6.09 11.97 -16.95
C GLN A 194 -7.05 12.46 -15.87
N ARG A 195 -7.43 11.58 -14.93
CA ARG A 195 -8.26 11.92 -13.76
C ARG A 195 -7.54 12.91 -12.83
N PHE A 196 -6.24 12.69 -12.58
CA PHE A 196 -5.42 13.60 -11.77
C PHE A 196 -5.35 14.98 -12.41
N THR A 197 -5.10 15.05 -13.71
CA THR A 197 -5.08 16.31 -14.49
C THR A 197 -6.42 17.04 -14.44
N THR A 198 -7.54 16.30 -14.45
CA THR A 198 -8.87 16.89 -14.40
C THR A 198 -9.20 17.43 -13.01
N ASN A 199 -8.85 16.70 -11.95
CA ASN A 199 -9.23 17.05 -10.58
C ASN A 199 -8.26 18.04 -9.92
N TYR A 200 -6.99 18.06 -10.35
CA TYR A 200 -5.92 18.88 -9.78
C TYR A 200 -5.02 19.51 -10.86
N PRO A 201 -5.60 20.30 -11.79
CA PRO A 201 -4.87 20.83 -12.95
C PRO A 201 -3.69 21.74 -12.59
N ASP A 202 -3.78 22.43 -11.44
CA ASP A 202 -2.77 23.39 -10.97
C ASP A 202 -1.86 22.83 -9.86
N HIS A 203 -1.81 21.50 -9.68
CA HIS A 203 -0.99 20.88 -8.65
C HIS A 203 0.34 20.37 -9.22
N ILE A 204 1.48 20.78 -8.63
CA ILE A 204 2.82 20.42 -9.13
C ILE A 204 3.04 18.91 -9.21
N GLU A 205 2.53 18.14 -8.25
CA GLU A 205 2.67 16.68 -8.23
C GLU A 205 1.95 16.00 -9.41
N MET A 206 0.91 16.59 -9.95
CA MET A 206 0.26 16.10 -11.17
C MET A 206 1.25 16.15 -12.36
N TYR A 207 1.94 17.28 -12.53
CA TYR A 207 2.94 17.42 -13.59
C TYR A 207 4.14 16.50 -13.36
N ARG A 208 4.63 16.40 -12.13
CA ARG A 208 5.72 15.50 -11.77
C ARG A 208 5.38 14.05 -12.14
N CYS A 209 4.19 13.61 -11.75
CA CYS A 209 3.70 12.26 -11.99
C CYS A 209 3.54 11.97 -13.49
N ALA A 210 2.92 12.88 -14.25
CA ALA A 210 2.74 12.76 -15.68
C ALA A 210 4.10 12.72 -16.42
N LEU A 211 5.00 13.65 -16.12
CA LEU A 211 6.32 13.70 -16.73
C LEU A 211 7.14 12.44 -16.44
N HIS A 212 7.12 11.95 -15.19
CA HIS A 212 7.82 10.71 -14.82
C HIS A 212 7.24 9.51 -15.59
N HIS A 213 5.91 9.41 -15.66
CA HIS A 213 5.24 8.34 -16.40
C HIS A 213 5.62 8.38 -17.89
N TYR A 214 5.39 9.51 -18.59
CA TYR A 214 5.67 9.60 -20.02
C TYR A 214 7.15 9.44 -20.36
N PHE A 215 8.04 9.85 -19.47
CA PHE A 215 9.47 9.57 -19.60
C PHE A 215 9.76 8.07 -19.51
N SER A 216 9.18 7.36 -18.53
CA SER A 216 9.40 5.93 -18.32
C SER A 216 8.88 5.07 -19.46
N VAL A 217 7.73 5.45 -20.06
CA VAL A 217 7.14 4.76 -21.20
C VAL A 217 7.70 5.26 -22.57
N LYS A 218 8.64 6.21 -22.54
CA LYS A 218 9.28 6.82 -23.74
C LYS A 218 8.30 7.52 -24.68
N ASP A 219 7.18 8.02 -24.17
CA ASP A 219 6.22 8.83 -24.91
C ASP A 219 6.66 10.30 -24.95
N LYS A 220 7.43 10.64 -25.97
CA LYS A 220 7.96 12.00 -26.15
C LYS A 220 6.88 13.04 -26.39
N ILE A 221 5.78 12.67 -27.05
CA ILE A 221 4.74 13.62 -27.44
C ILE A 221 4.07 14.16 -26.19
N HIS A 222 3.51 13.29 -25.36
CA HIS A 222 2.85 13.70 -24.12
C HIS A 222 3.84 14.27 -23.10
N PHE A 223 5.07 13.75 -23.02
CA PHE A 223 6.11 14.33 -22.16
C PHE A 223 6.33 15.82 -22.45
N PHE A 224 6.56 16.20 -23.71
CA PHE A 224 6.76 17.60 -24.06
C PHE A 224 5.48 18.43 -24.01
N GLU A 225 4.31 17.85 -24.22
CA GLU A 225 3.04 18.52 -24.00
C GLU A 225 2.89 18.97 -22.54
N TYR A 226 3.03 18.04 -21.57
CA TYR A 226 2.97 18.36 -20.14
C TYR A 226 4.09 19.30 -19.70
N MET A 227 5.30 19.14 -20.24
CA MET A 227 6.42 20.06 -20.01
C MET A 227 6.08 21.50 -20.45
N ASN A 228 5.50 21.66 -21.63
CA ASN A 228 5.12 22.98 -22.15
C ASN A 228 3.96 23.58 -21.34
N ARG A 229 2.97 22.77 -20.95
CA ARG A 229 1.90 23.22 -20.06
C ARG A 229 2.44 23.74 -18.73
N LEU A 230 3.38 23.01 -18.11
CA LEU A 230 4.03 23.43 -16.87
C LEU A 230 4.81 24.74 -17.05
N LYS A 231 5.59 24.90 -18.12
CA LYS A 231 6.36 26.13 -18.41
C LYS A 231 5.48 27.37 -18.56
N HIS A 232 4.25 27.21 -19.02
CA HIS A 232 3.29 28.30 -19.20
C HIS A 232 2.31 28.44 -18.03
N SER A 233 2.43 27.63 -17.01
CA SER A 233 1.61 27.71 -15.80
C SER A 233 2.21 28.71 -14.78
N ASN A 234 1.36 29.14 -13.84
CA ASN A 234 1.81 29.97 -12.70
C ASN A 234 2.13 29.13 -11.46
N ILE A 235 2.37 27.83 -11.62
CA ILE A 235 2.62 26.90 -10.51
C ILE A 235 4.03 27.12 -9.96
N PRO A 236 4.21 27.25 -8.64
CA PRO A 236 5.52 27.29 -8.04
C PRO A 236 6.30 26.01 -8.35
N ILE A 237 7.48 26.17 -8.94
CA ILE A 237 8.34 25.05 -9.36
C ILE A 237 9.44 24.88 -8.34
N ASP A 238 9.64 23.66 -7.85
CA ASP A 238 10.76 23.31 -6.98
C ASP A 238 12.07 23.07 -7.78
N ASN A 239 13.18 22.88 -7.06
CA ASN A 239 14.50 22.73 -7.69
C ASN A 239 14.58 21.51 -8.60
N ASP A 240 13.95 20.40 -8.22
CA ASP A 240 13.99 19.14 -9.00
C ASP A 240 13.26 19.30 -10.34
N MET A 241 12.09 19.94 -10.32
CA MET A 241 11.34 20.24 -11.54
C MET A 241 12.03 21.30 -12.39
N LEU A 242 12.73 22.25 -11.76
CA LEU A 242 13.51 23.25 -12.48
C LEU A 242 14.70 22.60 -13.20
N GLU A 243 15.39 21.66 -12.59
CA GLU A 243 16.46 20.88 -13.23
C GLU A 243 15.92 20.05 -14.39
N LEU A 244 14.76 19.38 -14.20
CA LEU A 244 14.12 18.63 -15.27
C LEU A 244 13.82 19.54 -16.48
N ILE A 245 13.22 20.73 -16.24
CA ILE A 245 12.93 21.69 -17.30
C ILE A 245 14.21 22.14 -18.01
N ARG A 246 15.28 22.42 -17.30
CA ARG A 246 16.57 22.86 -17.90
C ARG A 246 17.22 21.75 -18.73
N THR A 247 17.08 20.50 -18.31
CA THR A 247 17.66 19.34 -19.00
C THR A 247 16.98 19.09 -20.36
N PHE A 248 15.69 19.38 -20.47
CA PHE A 248 14.88 19.11 -21.67
C PHE A 248 14.40 20.40 -22.39
N SER A 249 15.05 21.53 -22.14
CA SER A 249 14.70 22.83 -22.77
C SER A 249 15.51 23.17 -24.00
#